data_0d202c7197ae1793e278a0ebe42c393a
#
_entry.id   0d202c7197ae1793e278a0ebe42c393a
#
_cell.length_a   1.000
_cell.length_b   1.000
_cell.length_c   1.000
_cell.angle_alpha   90.00
_cell.angle_beta   90.00
_cell.angle_gamma   90.00
#
_symmetry.space_group_name_H-M   'P 1'
#
loop_
_entity.id
_entity.type
_entity.pdbx_description
1 polymer ?
#
loop_
_entity_poly.entity_id
_entity_poly.type
_entity_poly.pdbx_seq_one_letter_code
_entity_poly.pdbx_strand_id
1 'polypeptide(L)'
;GASFGRRGFGYVAALTILVILAGAAGMLSFENETGGIKTYGDALWWTAMMITTIGSDYFPQTAEGRLLCFFLALYGFAVFGYVTASLATFFVGRDAQNKEAELAGAADFKLLHEEISLLREEVKLLRRQREG
;
A
#
# COMPACT_ATOMS: atom_id res chain seq x y z
N GLY A 1 -1.15 10.25 10.26
CA GLY A 1 0.18 10.44 9.82
C GLY A 1 0.84 9.23 9.22
N ALA A 2 2.02 9.45 8.66
CA ALA A 2 2.81 8.40 8.02
C ALA A 2 3.19 7.26 8.99
N SER A 3 3.29 7.55 10.28
CA SER A 3 3.61 6.55 11.31
C SER A 3 2.48 5.54 11.52
N PHE A 4 1.23 5.94 11.34
CA PHE A 4 0.08 5.04 11.47
C PHE A 4 0.00 4.05 10.30
N GLY A 5 0.29 4.50 9.09
CA GLY A 5 0.32 3.63 7.91
C GLY A 5 1.39 2.55 8.00
N ARG A 6 2.58 2.91 8.49
CA ARG A 6 3.68 1.95 8.67
C ARG A 6 3.38 0.92 9.75
N ARG A 7 2.82 1.35 10.87
CA ARG A 7 2.46 0.44 11.97
C ARG A 7 1.34 -0.50 11.53
N GLY A 8 0.31 0.03 10.88
CA GLY A 8 -0.78 -0.78 10.37
C GLY A 8 -0.33 -1.81 9.36
N PHE A 9 0.54 -1.41 8.42
CA PHE A 9 1.09 -2.31 7.42
C PHE A 9 1.96 -3.40 8.06
N GLY A 10 2.79 -3.03 9.05
CA GLY A 10 3.60 -3.99 9.80
C GLY A 10 2.75 -5.00 10.56
N TYR A 11 1.66 -4.54 11.16
CA TYR A 11 0.71 -5.40 11.85
C TYR A 11 0.07 -6.41 10.91
N VAL A 12 -0.39 -5.95 9.75
CA VAL A 12 -1.02 -6.81 8.73
C VAL A 12 0.00 -7.82 8.20
N ALA A 13 1.23 -7.39 7.94
CA ALA A 13 2.29 -8.30 7.46
C ALA A 13 2.60 -9.38 8.50
N ALA A 14 2.75 -8.99 9.78
CA ALA A 14 3.03 -9.94 10.87
C ALA A 14 1.85 -10.90 11.05
N LEU A 15 0.63 -10.40 11.04
CA LEU A 15 -0.57 -11.21 11.15
C LEU A 15 -0.68 -12.19 9.99
N THR A 16 -0.35 -11.76 8.77
CA THR A 16 -0.38 -12.60 7.58
C THR A 16 0.63 -13.74 7.71
N ILE A 17 1.83 -13.45 8.19
CA ILE A 17 2.85 -14.50 8.42
C ILE A 17 2.34 -15.51 9.44
N LEU A 18 1.74 -15.04 10.54
CA LEU A 18 1.16 -15.93 11.56
C LEU A 18 0.03 -16.78 10.98
N VAL A 19 -0.84 -16.19 10.17
CA VAL A 19 -1.95 -16.90 9.52
C VAL A 19 -1.41 -17.95 8.55
N ILE A 20 -0.36 -17.64 7.78
CA ILE A 20 0.26 -18.60 6.88
C ILE A 20 0.84 -19.77 7.66
N LEU A 21 1.58 -19.51 8.74
CA LEU A 21 2.17 -20.54 9.58
C LEU A 21 1.11 -21.43 10.22
N ALA A 22 0.08 -20.82 10.79
CA ALA A 22 -1.03 -21.54 11.44
C ALA A 22 -1.87 -22.31 10.40
N GLY A 23 -2.17 -21.69 9.28
CA GLY A 23 -2.93 -22.32 8.19
C GLY A 23 -2.21 -23.49 7.59
N ALA A 24 -0.89 -23.36 7.40
CA ALA A 24 -0.05 -24.46 6.90
C ALA A 24 -0.05 -25.65 7.88
N ALA A 25 0.07 -25.40 9.17
CA ALA A 25 0.02 -26.44 10.19
C ALA A 25 -1.35 -27.14 10.19
N GLY A 26 -2.44 -26.37 10.08
CA GLY A 26 -3.79 -26.91 9.98
C GLY A 26 -4.00 -27.77 8.74
N MET A 27 -3.55 -27.29 7.58
CA MET A 27 -3.69 -28.03 6.34
C MET A 27 -2.88 -29.32 6.36
N LEU A 28 -1.66 -29.28 6.89
CA LEU A 28 -0.85 -30.48 7.04
C LEU A 28 -1.57 -31.51 7.91
N SER A 29 -2.17 -31.06 9.03
CA SER A 29 -2.91 -31.92 9.93
C SER A 29 -4.14 -32.54 9.26
N PHE A 30 -4.92 -31.75 8.51
CA PHE A 30 -6.18 -32.19 7.91
C PHE A 30 -5.98 -33.01 6.64
N GLU A 31 -4.98 -32.69 5.82
CA GLU A 31 -4.79 -33.27 4.50
C GLU A 31 -3.62 -34.24 4.41
N ASN A 32 -2.93 -34.51 5.50
CA ASN A 32 -1.77 -35.42 5.54
C ASN A 32 -2.14 -36.83 5.06
N GLU A 33 -3.31 -37.33 5.45
CA GLU A 33 -3.77 -38.67 5.12
C GLU A 33 -4.18 -38.83 3.65
N THR A 34 -4.55 -37.73 2.99
CA THR A 34 -4.99 -37.78 1.59
C THR A 34 -3.81 -37.81 0.61
N GLY A 35 -2.57 -37.61 1.10
CA GLY A 35 -1.37 -37.72 0.29
C GLY A 35 -1.02 -36.50 -0.55
N GLY A 36 -1.85 -35.46 -0.55
CA GLY A 36 -1.60 -34.26 -1.35
C GLY A 36 -0.61 -33.29 -0.71
N ILE A 37 -0.69 -33.16 0.61
CA ILE A 37 0.22 -32.33 1.39
C ILE A 37 0.97 -33.23 2.37
N LYS A 38 2.23 -33.48 2.09
CA LYS A 38 3.04 -34.44 2.86
C LYS A 38 4.01 -33.78 3.84
N THR A 39 4.49 -32.59 3.51
CA THR A 39 5.47 -31.87 4.32
C THR A 39 4.94 -30.51 4.71
N TYR A 40 5.52 -29.94 5.77
CA TYR A 40 5.17 -28.57 6.20
C TYR A 40 5.53 -27.54 5.12
N GLY A 41 6.63 -27.77 4.39
CA GLY A 41 7.02 -26.94 3.26
C GLY A 41 5.95 -26.90 2.17
N ASP A 42 5.38 -28.04 1.84
CA ASP A 42 4.28 -28.12 0.87
C ASP A 42 3.06 -27.38 1.36
N ALA A 43 2.74 -27.50 2.65
CA ALA A 43 1.62 -26.81 3.28
C ALA A 43 1.83 -25.30 3.31
N LEU A 44 3.04 -24.83 3.58
CA LEU A 44 3.40 -23.42 3.54
C LEU A 44 3.23 -22.85 2.14
N TRP A 45 3.75 -23.56 1.15
CA TRP A 45 3.62 -23.13 -0.25
C TRP A 45 2.16 -23.05 -0.67
N TRP A 46 1.37 -24.08 -0.35
CA TRP A 46 -0.05 -24.11 -0.66
C TRP A 46 -0.79 -22.96 -0.01
N THR A 47 -0.54 -22.72 1.29
CA THR A 47 -1.19 -21.65 2.04
C THR A 47 -0.85 -20.28 1.47
N ALA A 48 0.42 -20.07 1.13
CA ALA A 48 0.87 -18.81 0.52
C ALA A 48 0.19 -18.59 -0.83
N MET A 49 0.07 -19.63 -1.65
CA MET A 49 -0.59 -19.54 -2.95
C MET A 49 -2.08 -19.21 -2.79
N MET A 50 -2.74 -19.73 -1.77
CA MET A 50 -4.15 -19.46 -1.50
C MET A 50 -4.37 -18.02 -1.03
N ILE A 51 -3.52 -17.54 -0.14
CA ILE A 51 -3.64 -16.17 0.38
C ILE A 51 -3.36 -15.12 -0.71
N THR A 52 -2.40 -15.41 -1.60
CA THR A 52 -2.10 -14.51 -2.72
C THR A 52 -3.11 -14.61 -3.87
N THR A 53 -4.11 -15.48 -3.74
CA THR A 53 -5.16 -15.73 -4.73
C THR A 53 -4.68 -16.34 -6.05
N ILE A 54 -3.43 -16.78 -6.12
CA ILE A 54 -2.88 -17.48 -7.29
C ILE A 54 -3.51 -18.87 -7.44
N GLY A 55 -3.74 -19.50 -6.28
CA GLY A 55 -4.29 -20.86 -6.24
C GLY A 55 -3.21 -21.92 -6.35
N SER A 56 -3.62 -23.14 -6.28
CA SER A 56 -2.73 -24.31 -6.31
C SER A 56 -3.40 -25.45 -7.07
N ASP A 57 -2.59 -26.39 -7.54
CA ASP A 57 -3.07 -27.62 -8.19
C ASP A 57 -3.81 -28.53 -7.21
N TYR A 58 -3.48 -28.41 -5.92
CA TYR A 58 -4.08 -29.26 -4.91
C TYR A 58 -5.35 -28.64 -4.35
N PHE A 59 -6.42 -29.40 -4.36
CA PHE A 59 -7.69 -29.02 -3.76
C PHE A 59 -7.91 -29.84 -2.50
N PRO A 60 -8.30 -29.20 -1.36
CA PRO A 60 -8.58 -29.93 -0.14
C PRO A 60 -9.70 -30.98 -0.34
N GLN A 61 -9.46 -32.18 0.20
CA GLN A 61 -10.42 -33.27 0.08
C GLN A 61 -11.26 -33.49 1.33
N THR A 62 -10.73 -33.07 2.49
CA THR A 62 -11.45 -33.19 3.76
C THR A 62 -12.39 -32.01 3.96
N ALA A 63 -13.45 -32.20 4.72
CA ALA A 63 -14.38 -31.11 5.08
C ALA A 63 -13.66 -30.02 5.88
N GLU A 64 -12.83 -30.41 6.83
CA GLU A 64 -12.03 -29.51 7.65
C GLU A 64 -11.05 -28.70 6.80
N GLY A 65 -10.36 -29.35 5.87
CA GLY A 65 -9.44 -28.71 4.95
C GLY A 65 -10.13 -27.72 4.03
N ARG A 66 -11.31 -28.06 3.54
CA ARG A 66 -12.12 -27.17 2.71
C ARG A 66 -12.60 -25.95 3.48
N LEU A 67 -13.01 -26.14 4.72
CA LEU A 67 -13.43 -25.03 5.58
C LEU A 67 -12.27 -24.10 5.88
N LEU A 68 -11.10 -24.66 6.19
CA LEU A 68 -9.88 -23.88 6.42
C LEU A 68 -9.48 -23.12 5.16
N CYS A 69 -9.56 -23.77 4.00
CA CYS A 69 -9.29 -23.15 2.70
C CYS A 69 -10.22 -21.95 2.45
N PHE A 70 -11.49 -22.09 2.76
CA PHE A 70 -12.48 -21.01 2.62
C PHE A 70 -12.13 -19.81 3.50
N PHE A 71 -11.77 -20.05 4.76
CA PHE A 71 -11.36 -18.97 5.67
C PHE A 71 -10.06 -18.32 5.23
N LEU A 72 -9.10 -19.11 4.76
CA LEU A 72 -7.85 -18.57 4.21
C LEU A 72 -8.11 -17.70 2.98
N ALA A 73 -9.03 -18.12 2.12
CA ALA A 73 -9.41 -17.35 0.94
C ALA A 73 -10.07 -16.03 1.32
N LEU A 74 -10.97 -16.05 2.30
CA LEU A 74 -11.60 -14.82 2.82
C LEU A 74 -10.55 -13.87 3.42
N TYR A 75 -9.62 -14.42 4.18
CA TYR A 75 -8.53 -13.65 4.74
C TYR A 75 -7.67 -13.02 3.65
N GLY A 76 -7.34 -13.81 2.63
CA GLY A 76 -6.57 -13.34 1.48
C GLY A 76 -7.26 -12.19 0.76
N PHE A 77 -8.57 -12.27 0.56
CA PHE A 77 -9.34 -11.18 -0.02
C PHE A 77 -9.29 -9.92 0.81
N ALA A 78 -9.44 -10.07 2.14
CA ALA A 78 -9.41 -8.94 3.06
C ALA A 78 -8.05 -8.26 3.05
N VAL A 79 -6.97 -9.04 3.11
CA VAL A 79 -5.59 -8.52 3.09
C VAL A 79 -5.29 -7.86 1.76
N PHE A 80 -5.67 -8.48 0.66
CA PHE A 80 -5.44 -7.93 -0.68
C PHE A 80 -6.18 -6.60 -0.85
N GLY A 81 -7.43 -6.55 -0.38
CA GLY A 81 -8.22 -5.31 -0.39
C GLY A 81 -7.58 -4.22 0.47
N TYR A 82 -7.09 -4.59 1.65
CA TYR A 82 -6.39 -3.65 2.53
C TYR A 82 -5.13 -3.08 1.88
N VAL A 83 -4.30 -3.94 1.28
CA VAL A 83 -3.06 -3.52 0.62
C VAL A 83 -3.39 -2.60 -0.56
N THR A 84 -4.39 -2.98 -1.37
CA THR A 84 -4.84 -2.18 -2.51
C THR A 84 -5.33 -0.81 -2.07
N ALA A 85 -6.17 -0.77 -1.04
CA ALA A 85 -6.70 0.49 -0.49
C ALA A 85 -5.59 1.35 0.09
N SER A 86 -4.61 0.74 0.77
CA SER A 86 -3.47 1.46 1.34
C SER A 86 -2.60 2.09 0.25
N LEU A 87 -2.34 1.36 -0.82
CA LEU A 87 -1.60 1.87 -1.98
C LEU A 87 -2.36 3.00 -2.66
N ALA A 88 -3.68 2.83 -2.85
CA ALA A 88 -4.52 3.86 -3.45
C ALA A 88 -4.51 5.14 -2.63
N THR A 89 -4.63 5.02 -1.31
CA THR A 89 -4.57 6.16 -0.37
C THR A 89 -3.21 6.85 -0.45
N PHE A 90 -2.14 6.08 -0.52
CA PHE A 90 -0.78 6.62 -0.65
C PHE A 90 -0.63 7.43 -1.94
N PHE A 91 -1.07 6.89 -3.07
CA PHE A 91 -0.97 7.57 -4.36
C PHE A 91 -1.84 8.83 -4.40
N VAL A 92 -3.07 8.77 -3.89
CA VAL A 92 -3.96 9.93 -3.82
C VAL A 92 -3.36 11.03 -2.95
N GLY A 93 -2.79 10.65 -1.80
CA GLY A 93 -2.11 11.59 -0.91
C GLY A 93 -0.91 12.25 -1.57
N ARG A 94 -0.12 11.47 -2.31
CA ARG A 94 1.04 11.98 -3.04
C ARG A 94 0.63 12.96 -4.14
N ASP A 95 -0.42 12.64 -4.89
CA ASP A 95 -0.94 13.53 -5.94
C ASP A 95 -1.47 14.83 -5.35
N ALA A 96 -2.16 14.76 -4.22
CA ALA A 96 -2.66 15.95 -3.52
C ALA A 96 -1.50 16.84 -3.06
N GLN A 97 -0.44 16.25 -2.49
CA GLN A 97 0.75 16.99 -2.07
C GLN A 97 1.46 17.64 -3.26
N ASN A 98 1.55 16.95 -4.40
CA ASN A 98 2.14 17.49 -5.62
C ASN A 98 1.35 18.68 -6.13
N LYS A 99 0.02 18.62 -6.11
CA LYS A 99 -0.85 19.74 -6.52
C LYS A 99 -0.68 20.94 -5.59
N GLU A 100 -0.61 20.71 -4.28
CA GLU A 100 -0.38 21.78 -3.30
C GLU A 100 0.98 22.43 -3.52
N ALA A 101 2.02 21.63 -3.81
CA ALA A 101 3.36 22.12 -4.09
C ALA A 101 3.37 22.96 -5.38
N GLU A 102 2.67 22.53 -6.41
CA GLU A 102 2.54 23.27 -7.66
C GLU A 102 1.82 24.62 -7.45
N LEU A 103 0.74 24.59 -6.67
CA LEU A 103 -0.01 25.81 -6.35
C LEU A 103 0.81 26.79 -5.51
N ALA A 104 1.54 26.27 -4.51
CA ALA A 104 2.43 27.09 -3.69
C ALA A 104 3.55 27.72 -4.52
N GLY A 105 4.15 26.95 -5.44
CA GLY A 105 5.17 27.43 -6.35
C GLY A 105 4.66 28.52 -7.28
N ALA A 106 3.45 28.33 -7.82
CA ALA A 106 2.81 29.34 -8.69
C ALA A 106 2.53 30.64 -7.93
N ALA A 107 2.05 30.54 -6.68
CA ALA A 107 1.77 31.71 -5.84
C ALA A 107 3.06 32.47 -5.53
N ASP A 108 4.13 31.76 -5.18
CA ASP A 108 5.45 32.36 -4.92
C ASP A 108 6.01 33.05 -6.15
N PHE A 109 5.86 32.45 -7.31
CA PHE A 109 6.30 33.01 -8.59
C PHE A 109 5.56 34.31 -8.88
N LYS A 110 4.26 34.36 -8.63
CA LYS A 110 3.43 35.54 -8.82
C LYS A 110 3.84 36.69 -7.90
N LEU A 111 4.11 36.39 -6.62
CA LEU A 111 4.61 37.37 -5.66
C LEU A 111 5.97 37.95 -6.09
N LEU A 112 6.86 37.09 -6.54
CA LEU A 112 8.17 37.50 -7.05
C LEU A 112 8.04 38.43 -8.24
N HIS A 113 7.15 38.11 -9.16
CA HIS A 113 6.88 38.92 -10.34
C HIS A 113 6.33 40.32 -9.97
N GLU A 114 5.46 40.37 -8.96
CA GLU A 114 4.94 41.66 -8.45
C GLU A 114 6.03 42.51 -7.84
N GLU A 115 6.93 41.90 -7.05
CA GLU A 115 8.08 42.61 -6.44
C GLU A 115 9.02 43.16 -7.51
N ILE A 116 9.27 42.38 -8.56
CA ILE A 116 10.12 42.82 -9.67
C ILE A 116 9.46 44.00 -10.38
N SER A 117 8.14 43.99 -10.59
CA SER A 117 7.43 45.08 -11.20
C SER A 117 7.52 46.37 -10.37
N LEU A 118 7.39 46.27 -9.05
CA LEU A 118 7.54 47.40 -8.12
C LEU A 118 8.96 47.94 -8.16
N LEU A 119 9.96 47.10 -8.18
CA LEU A 119 11.36 47.52 -8.28
C LEU A 119 11.63 48.23 -9.59
N ARG A 120 11.05 47.79 -10.70
CA ARG A 120 11.18 48.45 -12.00
C ARG A 120 10.60 49.85 -11.96
N GLU A 121 9.45 50.01 -11.32
CA GLU A 121 8.83 51.34 -11.17
C GLU A 121 9.68 52.28 -10.32
N GLU A 122 10.24 51.79 -9.22
CA GLU A 122 11.15 52.58 -8.37
C GLU A 122 12.41 53.00 -9.14
N VAL A 123 12.96 52.12 -9.92
CA VAL A 123 14.13 52.41 -10.75
C VAL A 123 13.79 53.48 -11.79
N LYS A 124 12.62 53.40 -12.41
CA LYS A 124 12.14 54.41 -13.35
C LYS A 124 11.99 55.78 -12.71
N LEU A 125 11.43 55.82 -11.51
CA LEU A 125 11.28 57.07 -10.74
C LEU A 125 12.63 57.70 -10.37
N LEU A 126 13.57 56.86 -9.96
CA LEU A 126 14.94 57.29 -9.63
C LEU A 126 15.66 57.83 -10.87
N ARG A 127 15.47 57.18 -12.04
CA ARG A 127 16.00 57.66 -13.32
C ARG A 127 15.45 59.02 -13.67
N ARG A 128 14.15 59.24 -13.53
CA ARG A 128 13.49 60.53 -13.79
C ARG A 128 14.03 61.62 -12.91
N GLN A 129 14.22 61.34 -11.62
CA GLN A 129 14.80 62.31 -10.66
C GLN A 129 16.23 62.64 -11.02
N ARG A 130 16.98 61.69 -11.54
CA ARG A 130 18.38 61.87 -11.94
C ARG A 130 18.51 62.69 -13.25
N GLU A 131 17.58 62.53 -14.17
CA GLU A 131 17.52 63.24 -15.43
C GLU A 131 16.90 64.64 -15.32
N GLY A 132 16.08 64.85 -14.32
CA GLY A 132 15.51 66.14 -14.01
C GLY A 132 16.46 66.97 -13.16
#